data_e57044c43faaa9da12e2b933b3537d8c
#
_entry.id   e57044c43faaa9da12e2b933b3537d8c
#
_cell.length_a   1.000
_cell.length_b   1.000
_cell.length_c   1.000
_cell.angle_alpha   90.00
_cell.angle_beta   90.00
_cell.angle_gamma   90.00
#
_symmetry.space_group_name_H-M   'P 1'
#
loop_
_entity.id
_entity.type
_entity.pdbx_description
1 polymer ?
#
loop_
_entity_poly.entity_id
_entity_poly.type
_entity_poly.pdbx_seq_one_letter_code
_entity_poly.pdbx_strand_id
1 'polypeptide(L)'
;MKINCSTIENKYLRIKTLNIGATLFEVFYKEKKVNLILNLGSKDNYKSKNFYVGSTCGRFAGRISKSKFIIGNKKYKLNNNEGNNILHGGKKGFDRIIWKKIKHSKQKIVYKIESPHKDQGFPGNLIVKCIYQLKNNNFFIKYEYFSDKLTHVNLTNHSYWNLNLNKKNDIFNHDLKINANQYLEVNNYLIPTGKIKSVSNSINDFRKYSNIGKKIKLNFLKKVKKISKTINQSGFDLTYVINKKIDYFVASLKNRDSKIKVDVYSDLPGVQLYTSQSLKYKKKLFPYQGLCLETQFFPEAPNIKKFPSTLTKPHKLYKYFTKFIIK
;
A
#
# COMPACT_ATOMS: atom_id res chain seq x y z
N MET A 1 -5.89 -14.85 20.43
CA MET A 1 -6.02 -15.02 18.96
C MET A 1 -4.71 -15.58 18.41
N LYS A 2 -4.72 -16.75 17.71
CA LYS A 2 -3.50 -17.41 17.21
C LYS A 2 -3.09 -16.83 15.84
N ILE A 3 -1.88 -16.27 15.76
CA ILE A 3 -1.30 -15.82 14.50
C ILE A 3 -0.56 -16.98 13.85
N ASN A 4 -0.98 -17.34 12.63
CA ASN A 4 -0.40 -18.41 11.85
C ASN A 4 0.38 -17.85 10.66
N CYS A 5 1.54 -18.43 10.40
CA CYS A 5 2.34 -18.18 9.20
C CYS A 5 2.05 -19.26 8.15
N SER A 6 1.97 -18.87 6.90
CA SER A 6 1.82 -19.78 5.75
C SER A 6 2.85 -19.44 4.68
N THR A 7 3.36 -20.46 4.01
CA THR A 7 4.43 -20.32 3.00
C THR A 7 3.96 -20.87 1.66
N ILE A 8 4.26 -20.16 0.58
CA ILE A 8 4.25 -20.66 -0.79
C ILE A 8 5.63 -20.42 -1.40
N GLU A 9 6.09 -21.34 -2.23
CA GLU A 9 7.40 -21.22 -2.85
C GLU A 9 7.51 -21.97 -4.18
N ASN A 10 8.49 -21.54 -4.97
CA ASN A 10 8.94 -22.20 -6.18
C ASN A 10 10.46 -22.08 -6.29
N LYS A 11 11.07 -22.41 -7.44
CA LYS A 11 12.52 -22.32 -7.62
C LYS A 11 13.09 -20.89 -7.50
N TYR A 12 12.29 -19.85 -7.71
CA TYR A 12 12.73 -18.45 -7.70
C TYR A 12 12.46 -17.73 -6.39
N LEU A 13 11.28 -17.94 -5.81
CA LEU A 13 10.76 -17.13 -4.70
C LEU A 13 10.18 -18.02 -3.60
N ARG A 14 10.34 -17.54 -2.34
CA ARG A 14 9.57 -17.99 -1.19
C ARG A 14 8.81 -16.80 -0.61
N ILE A 15 7.50 -16.97 -0.45
CA ILE A 15 6.61 -15.96 0.12
C ILE A 15 6.05 -16.49 1.42
N LYS A 16 6.21 -15.74 2.50
CA LYS A 16 5.52 -16.01 3.78
C LYS A 16 4.45 -14.98 4.03
N THR A 17 3.32 -15.43 4.54
CA THR A 17 2.17 -14.58 4.87
C THR A 17 1.66 -14.91 6.26
N LEU A 18 1.04 -13.92 6.92
CA LEU A 18 0.36 -14.10 8.21
C LEU A 18 -1.15 -13.97 8.02
N ASN A 19 -1.91 -14.70 8.83
CA ASN A 19 -3.37 -14.59 8.82
C ASN A 19 -3.89 -13.31 9.52
N ILE A 20 -3.11 -12.61 10.33
CA ILE A 20 -3.44 -11.27 10.79
C ILE A 20 -3.19 -10.28 9.64
N GLY A 21 -4.20 -9.48 9.30
CA GLY A 21 -4.12 -8.50 8.23
C GLY A 21 -3.89 -9.09 6.83
N ALA A 22 -4.03 -10.43 6.65
CA ALA A 22 -3.52 -11.12 5.46
C ALA A 22 -2.13 -10.59 5.08
N THR A 23 -1.22 -10.46 6.06
CA THR A 23 0.05 -9.74 5.94
C THR A 23 1.04 -10.46 5.06
N LEU A 24 1.67 -9.76 4.12
CA LEU A 24 2.86 -10.20 3.41
C LEU A 24 4.07 -10.04 4.35
N PHE A 25 4.58 -11.14 4.85
CA PHE A 25 5.63 -11.17 5.89
C PHE A 25 7.04 -11.30 5.31
N GLU A 26 7.17 -12.01 4.19
CA GLU A 26 8.46 -12.25 3.54
C GLU A 26 8.27 -12.37 2.02
N VAL A 27 9.15 -11.74 1.26
CA VAL A 27 9.38 -11.97 -0.17
C VAL A 27 10.85 -12.34 -0.32
N PHE A 28 11.18 -13.63 -0.21
CA PHE A 28 12.55 -14.10 -0.26
C PHE A 28 12.96 -14.43 -1.69
N TYR A 29 13.92 -13.69 -2.22
CA TYR A 29 14.53 -13.94 -3.53
C TYR A 29 15.65 -14.95 -3.39
N LYS A 30 15.44 -16.15 -3.93
CA LYS A 30 16.32 -17.32 -3.69
C LYS A 30 17.70 -17.16 -4.32
N GLU A 31 17.78 -16.53 -5.50
CA GLU A 31 19.06 -16.30 -6.19
C GLU A 31 20.02 -15.47 -5.35
N LYS A 32 19.55 -14.38 -4.77
CA LYS A 32 20.35 -13.48 -3.94
C LYS A 32 20.28 -13.79 -2.44
N LYS A 33 19.55 -14.86 -2.05
CA LYS A 33 19.36 -15.29 -0.65
C LYS A 33 18.93 -14.17 0.29
N VAL A 34 18.01 -13.29 -0.17
CA VAL A 34 17.61 -12.08 0.55
C VAL A 34 16.09 -11.89 0.59
N ASN A 35 15.55 -11.42 1.73
CA ASN A 35 14.17 -10.95 1.82
C ASN A 35 14.09 -9.52 1.26
N LEU A 36 13.14 -9.24 0.38
CA LEU A 36 13.02 -7.95 -0.34
C LEU A 36 12.14 -6.92 0.36
N ILE A 37 11.50 -7.30 1.47
CA ILE A 37 10.61 -6.41 2.23
C ILE A 37 11.00 -6.37 3.71
N LEU A 38 10.65 -5.29 4.39
CA LEU A 38 10.76 -5.21 5.83
C LEU A 38 9.66 -6.03 6.52
N ASN A 39 9.97 -6.55 7.69
CA ASN A 39 9.01 -7.18 8.60
C ASN A 39 9.36 -6.88 10.07
N LEU A 40 8.49 -7.23 11.00
CA LEU A 40 8.69 -6.97 12.42
C LEU A 40 9.54 -8.02 13.15
N GLY A 41 10.22 -8.90 12.39
CA GLY A 41 11.11 -9.97 12.91
C GLY A 41 10.36 -11.20 13.42
N SER A 42 9.23 -11.04 14.11
CA SER A 42 8.38 -12.14 14.61
C SER A 42 6.91 -11.89 14.28
N LYS A 43 6.16 -12.96 14.02
CA LYS A 43 4.70 -12.90 13.84
C LYS A 43 3.97 -12.31 15.05
N ASP A 44 4.47 -12.54 16.26
CA ASP A 44 3.84 -12.06 17.50
C ASP A 44 3.93 -10.53 17.64
N ASN A 45 4.89 -9.89 17.01
CA ASN A 45 5.00 -8.44 16.98
C ASN A 45 3.84 -7.75 16.21
N TYR A 46 3.07 -8.49 15.41
CA TYR A 46 1.90 -7.98 14.68
C TYR A 46 0.63 -7.88 15.54
N LYS A 47 0.66 -8.35 16.80
CA LYS A 47 -0.44 -8.15 17.77
C LYS A 47 -0.60 -6.68 18.18
N SER A 48 0.47 -5.90 18.15
CA SER A 48 0.49 -4.48 18.53
C SER A 48 0.39 -3.56 17.31
N LYS A 49 0.29 -2.23 17.51
CA LYS A 49 0.35 -1.22 16.44
C LYS A 49 1.70 -1.32 15.70
N ASN A 50 1.68 -1.44 14.38
CA ASN A 50 2.82 -1.89 13.59
C ASN A 50 3.08 -1.12 12.28
N PHE A 51 2.59 0.11 12.14
CA PHE A 51 2.76 0.92 10.93
C PHE A 51 2.29 0.20 9.65
N TYR A 52 1.32 -0.70 9.75
CA TYR A 52 0.74 -1.47 8.63
C TYR A 52 1.75 -2.37 7.89
N VAL A 53 2.92 -2.67 8.47
CA VAL A 53 4.04 -3.36 7.80
C VAL A 53 3.59 -4.65 7.12
N GLY A 54 3.52 -4.63 5.78
CA GLY A 54 3.11 -5.75 4.93
C GLY A 54 1.62 -6.10 4.96
N SER A 55 0.80 -5.41 5.76
CA SER A 55 -0.61 -5.75 5.95
C SER A 55 -1.50 -5.28 4.80
N THR A 56 -2.64 -5.93 4.63
CA THR A 56 -3.75 -5.43 3.81
C THR A 56 -4.45 -4.29 4.55
N CYS A 57 -4.47 -3.10 3.96
CA CYS A 57 -5.23 -1.96 4.41
C CYS A 57 -6.63 -1.96 3.81
N GLY A 58 -7.65 -1.70 4.62
CA GLY A 58 -9.07 -1.69 4.28
C GLY A 58 -9.93 -1.49 5.54
N ARG A 59 -11.27 -1.26 5.40
CA ARG A 59 -12.08 -1.30 4.17
C ARG A 59 -11.69 -0.23 3.13
N PHE A 60 -11.09 0.88 3.57
CA PHE A 60 -10.66 1.95 2.69
C PHE A 60 -9.21 2.34 2.98
N ALA A 61 -8.31 2.06 2.03
CA ALA A 61 -6.91 2.43 2.06
C ALA A 61 -6.74 3.94 1.81
N GLY A 62 -5.78 4.56 2.52
CA GLY A 62 -5.60 6.01 2.51
C GLY A 62 -6.61 6.72 3.43
N ARG A 63 -6.68 8.05 3.30
CA ARG A 63 -7.49 8.92 4.16
C ARG A 63 -8.87 9.21 3.58
N ILE A 64 -9.87 9.34 4.49
CA ILE A 64 -11.15 10.01 4.24
C ILE A 64 -11.29 11.12 5.28
N SER A 65 -11.39 12.36 4.79
CA SER A 65 -11.42 13.55 5.61
C SER A 65 -12.68 13.61 6.49
N LYS A 66 -12.51 14.20 7.69
CA LYS A 66 -13.60 14.39 8.66
C LYS A 66 -14.35 13.08 8.97
N SER A 67 -13.74 11.92 8.64
CA SER A 67 -14.32 10.58 8.84
C SER A 67 -15.78 10.48 8.38
N LYS A 68 -16.08 10.99 7.17
CA LYS A 68 -17.45 10.96 6.63
C LYS A 68 -17.46 10.95 5.11
N PHE A 69 -18.54 10.41 4.57
CA PHE A 69 -18.90 10.50 3.14
C PHE A 69 -20.43 10.44 2.97
N ILE A 70 -20.89 10.68 1.73
CA ILE A 70 -22.31 10.63 1.36
C ILE A 70 -22.48 9.61 0.24
N ILE A 71 -23.51 8.76 0.34
CA ILE A 71 -23.99 7.88 -0.74
C ILE A 71 -25.47 8.20 -0.95
N GLY A 72 -25.84 8.68 -2.15
CA GLY A 72 -27.17 9.24 -2.39
C GLY A 72 -27.41 10.44 -1.46
N ASN A 73 -28.51 10.41 -0.71
CA ASN A 73 -28.85 11.44 0.27
C ASN A 73 -28.42 11.07 1.71
N LYS A 74 -27.77 9.91 1.90
CA LYS A 74 -27.41 9.41 3.23
C LYS A 74 -25.96 9.71 3.57
N LYS A 75 -25.75 10.40 4.71
CA LYS A 75 -24.44 10.68 5.29
C LYS A 75 -24.01 9.49 6.19
N TYR A 76 -22.77 9.05 6.03
CA TYR A 76 -22.13 8.03 6.85
C TYR A 76 -20.98 8.65 7.64
N LYS A 77 -21.00 8.41 8.96
CA LYS A 77 -19.93 8.77 9.90
C LYS A 77 -19.08 7.52 10.16
N LEU A 78 -17.77 7.68 10.02
CA LEU A 78 -16.78 6.63 10.21
C LEU A 78 -16.05 6.78 11.56
N ASN A 79 -15.44 5.72 12.04
CA ASN A 79 -14.64 5.73 13.26
C ASN A 79 -13.25 6.29 12.97
N ASN A 80 -12.99 7.51 13.41
CA ASN A 80 -11.70 8.17 13.23
C ASN A 80 -10.56 7.47 13.99
N ASN A 81 -9.35 7.53 13.46
CA ASN A 81 -8.13 7.00 14.07
C ASN A 81 -6.89 7.89 13.83
N GLU A 82 -7.06 8.99 13.09
CA GLU A 82 -6.03 9.99 12.82
C GLU A 82 -6.63 11.39 12.94
N GLY A 83 -6.63 11.94 14.17
CA GLY A 83 -7.35 13.18 14.48
C GLY A 83 -8.83 13.06 14.10
N ASN A 84 -9.33 13.98 13.26
CA ASN A 84 -10.71 13.95 12.76
C ASN A 84 -10.89 13.05 11.52
N ASN A 85 -9.84 12.43 11.02
CA ASN A 85 -9.86 11.64 9.79
C ASN A 85 -9.85 10.13 10.11
N ILE A 86 -10.29 9.36 9.12
CA ILE A 86 -10.04 7.91 9.13
C ILE A 86 -8.89 7.60 8.17
N LEU A 87 -7.96 6.78 8.62
CA LEU A 87 -6.83 6.27 7.85
C LEU A 87 -6.88 4.74 7.80
N HIS A 88 -6.70 4.15 6.63
CA HIS A 88 -6.58 2.72 6.36
C HIS A 88 -7.69 1.85 6.99
N GLY A 89 -8.92 2.38 7.00
CA GLY A 89 -10.09 1.63 7.49
C GLY A 89 -10.38 1.76 8.98
N GLY A 90 -9.61 2.59 9.73
CA GLY A 90 -9.93 2.94 11.11
C GLY A 90 -9.20 2.15 12.18
N LYS A 91 -9.64 2.27 13.44
CA LYS A 91 -8.97 1.69 14.63
C LYS A 91 -8.88 0.16 14.58
N LYS A 92 -9.89 -0.48 14.00
CA LYS A 92 -9.97 -1.94 13.76
C LYS A 92 -10.01 -2.21 12.26
N GLY A 93 -9.07 -1.62 11.50
CA GLY A 93 -8.92 -1.87 10.08
C GLY A 93 -8.54 -3.32 9.76
N PHE A 94 -8.54 -3.66 8.49
CA PHE A 94 -8.28 -5.03 8.02
C PHE A 94 -6.88 -5.55 8.39
N ASP A 95 -5.93 -4.67 8.63
CA ASP A 95 -4.58 -4.96 9.14
C ASP A 95 -4.57 -5.61 10.54
N ARG A 96 -5.64 -5.39 11.32
CA ARG A 96 -5.75 -5.84 12.72
C ARG A 96 -6.58 -7.07 12.94
N ILE A 97 -7.21 -7.58 11.91
CA ILE A 97 -8.17 -8.68 11.99
C ILE A 97 -7.51 -9.97 11.56
N ILE A 98 -7.90 -11.09 12.18
CA ILE A 98 -7.51 -12.43 11.72
C ILE A 98 -8.37 -12.81 10.52
N TRP A 99 -7.73 -13.03 9.40
CA TRP A 99 -8.36 -13.54 8.19
C TRP A 99 -8.38 -15.06 8.21
N LYS A 100 -9.50 -15.65 7.81
CA LYS A 100 -9.63 -17.10 7.64
C LYS A 100 -8.85 -17.54 6.40
N LYS A 101 -7.89 -18.44 6.53
CA LYS A 101 -7.23 -19.08 5.41
C LYS A 101 -8.18 -20.13 4.83
N ILE A 102 -8.65 -19.94 3.59
CA ILE A 102 -9.65 -20.81 2.93
C ILE A 102 -9.04 -21.70 1.84
N LYS A 103 -7.83 -21.39 1.36
CA LYS A 103 -7.08 -22.22 0.41
C LYS A 103 -5.57 -22.07 0.65
N HIS A 104 -4.87 -23.19 0.56
CA HIS A 104 -3.42 -23.24 0.58
C HIS A 104 -2.93 -24.37 -0.34
N SER A 105 -2.10 -24.02 -1.31
CA SER A 105 -1.40 -24.96 -2.18
C SER A 105 0.09 -24.55 -2.28
N LYS A 106 0.91 -25.31 -2.98
CA LYS A 106 2.34 -25.02 -3.16
C LYS A 106 2.63 -23.60 -3.67
N GLN A 107 1.73 -23.00 -4.48
CA GLN A 107 1.94 -21.71 -5.13
C GLN A 107 0.81 -20.70 -4.91
N LYS A 108 -0.19 -20.99 -4.07
CA LYS A 108 -1.34 -20.12 -3.86
C LYS A 108 -1.87 -20.21 -2.43
N ILE A 109 -2.09 -19.04 -1.82
CA ILE A 109 -2.80 -18.87 -0.54
C ILE A 109 -3.99 -17.94 -0.76
N VAL A 110 -5.13 -18.26 -0.16
CA VAL A 110 -6.33 -17.41 -0.16
C VAL A 110 -6.77 -17.18 1.27
N TYR A 111 -6.82 -15.94 1.66
CA TYR A 111 -7.42 -15.47 2.90
C TYR A 111 -8.78 -14.83 2.62
N LYS A 112 -9.73 -15.01 3.55
CA LYS A 112 -11.08 -14.42 3.51
C LYS A 112 -11.35 -13.67 4.81
N ILE A 113 -12.02 -12.52 4.70
CA ILE A 113 -12.59 -11.78 5.81
C ILE A 113 -14.04 -11.39 5.49
N GLU A 114 -14.85 -11.29 6.53
CA GLU A 114 -16.20 -10.74 6.48
C GLU A 114 -16.23 -9.51 7.39
N SER A 115 -16.57 -8.36 6.81
CA SER A 115 -16.66 -7.07 7.49
C SER A 115 -18.16 -6.72 7.55
N PRO A 116 -18.79 -6.74 8.74
CA PRO A 116 -20.23 -6.57 8.87
C PRO A 116 -20.69 -5.15 8.56
N HIS A 117 -22.00 -5.01 8.34
CA HIS A 117 -22.63 -3.69 8.22
C HIS A 117 -22.29 -2.81 9.42
N LYS A 118 -21.91 -1.55 9.17
CA LYS A 118 -21.39 -0.57 10.15
C LYS A 118 -20.02 -0.89 10.75
N ASP A 119 -19.28 -1.89 10.25
CA ASP A 119 -17.88 -2.05 10.63
C ASP A 119 -17.08 -0.76 10.33
N GLN A 120 -16.46 -0.17 11.35
CA GLN A 120 -15.83 1.16 11.35
C GLN A 120 -16.72 2.29 10.77
N GLY A 121 -18.05 2.09 10.75
CA GLY A 121 -19.07 3.01 10.22
C GLY A 121 -19.42 2.81 8.73
N PHE A 122 -18.76 1.91 8.02
CA PHE A 122 -19.03 1.65 6.61
C PHE A 122 -20.32 0.84 6.43
N PRO A 123 -21.20 1.20 5.44
CA PRO A 123 -22.40 0.46 5.14
C PRO A 123 -22.11 -0.86 4.44
N GLY A 124 -23.06 -1.80 4.55
CA GLY A 124 -23.07 -3.10 3.87
C GLY A 124 -22.17 -4.15 4.52
N ASN A 125 -22.58 -5.41 4.43
CA ASN A 125 -21.74 -6.56 4.69
C ASN A 125 -20.79 -6.73 3.52
N LEU A 126 -19.50 -6.78 3.78
CA LEU A 126 -18.47 -6.92 2.75
C LEU A 126 -17.70 -8.22 2.94
N ILE A 127 -17.60 -9.02 1.91
CA ILE A 127 -16.72 -10.18 1.86
C ILE A 127 -15.51 -9.82 1.01
N VAL A 128 -14.31 -10.05 1.54
CA VAL A 128 -13.04 -9.81 0.85
C VAL A 128 -12.19 -11.07 0.84
N LYS A 129 -11.62 -11.39 -0.31
CA LYS A 129 -10.55 -12.38 -0.44
C LYS A 129 -9.24 -11.66 -0.80
N CYS A 130 -8.17 -11.99 -0.09
CA CYS A 130 -6.80 -11.63 -0.44
C CYS A 130 -6.10 -12.89 -0.93
N ILE A 131 -5.56 -12.85 -2.15
CA ILE A 131 -4.97 -13.99 -2.84
C ILE A 131 -3.51 -13.70 -3.13
N TYR A 132 -2.63 -14.51 -2.56
CA TYR A 132 -1.22 -14.56 -2.87
C TYR A 132 -0.92 -15.70 -3.82
N GLN A 133 -0.24 -15.42 -4.94
CA GLN A 133 0.02 -16.43 -5.96
C GLN A 133 1.41 -16.25 -6.57
N LEU A 134 2.12 -17.36 -6.74
CA LEU A 134 3.38 -17.44 -7.48
C LEU A 134 3.15 -18.02 -8.89
N LYS A 135 3.83 -17.46 -9.88
CA LYS A 135 3.97 -18.03 -11.22
C LYS A 135 5.34 -17.65 -11.77
N ASN A 136 6.28 -18.61 -11.85
CA ASN A 136 7.69 -18.35 -12.17
C ASN A 136 8.29 -17.31 -11.21
N ASN A 137 9.02 -16.30 -11.71
CA ASN A 137 9.54 -15.17 -10.94
C ASN A 137 8.49 -14.05 -10.70
N ASN A 138 7.21 -14.31 -10.99
CA ASN A 138 6.12 -13.39 -10.75
C ASN A 138 5.42 -13.72 -9.44
N PHE A 139 5.14 -12.66 -8.68
CA PHE A 139 4.35 -12.71 -7.47
C PHE A 139 3.12 -11.83 -7.61
N PHE A 140 1.95 -12.35 -7.27
CA PHE A 140 0.68 -11.64 -7.39
C PHE A 140 0.04 -11.45 -6.02
N ILE A 141 -0.51 -10.27 -5.79
CA ILE A 141 -1.50 -9.96 -4.76
C ILE A 141 -2.79 -9.62 -5.50
N LYS A 142 -3.87 -10.37 -5.24
CA LYS A 142 -5.17 -10.11 -5.87
C LYS A 142 -6.21 -9.92 -4.78
N TYR A 143 -7.11 -8.97 -4.99
CA TYR A 143 -8.26 -8.76 -4.16
C TYR A 143 -9.52 -9.07 -4.94
N GLU A 144 -10.42 -9.87 -4.32
CA GLU A 144 -11.77 -10.11 -4.80
C GLU A 144 -12.73 -9.71 -3.68
N TYR A 145 -13.75 -8.92 -3.99
CA TYR A 145 -14.73 -8.53 -3.00
C TYR A 145 -16.10 -8.24 -3.58
N PHE A 146 -17.12 -8.38 -2.74
CA PHE A 146 -18.48 -7.95 -3.02
C PHE A 146 -19.18 -7.51 -1.73
N SER A 147 -20.21 -6.68 -1.85
CA SER A 147 -21.04 -6.21 -0.74
C SER A 147 -22.51 -6.39 -1.05
N ASP A 148 -23.34 -6.54 -0.02
CA ASP A 148 -24.80 -6.59 -0.13
C ASP A 148 -25.44 -5.20 -0.28
N LYS A 149 -24.69 -4.12 -0.01
CA LYS A 149 -25.17 -2.73 -0.11
C LYS A 149 -24.13 -1.85 -0.79
N LEU A 150 -24.55 -0.68 -1.26
CA LEU A 150 -23.65 0.38 -1.71
C LEU A 150 -22.67 0.72 -0.59
N THR A 151 -21.39 0.69 -0.88
CA THR A 151 -20.31 1.05 0.06
C THR A 151 -19.07 1.47 -0.70
N HIS A 152 -18.15 2.19 -0.04
CA HIS A 152 -16.84 2.49 -0.62
C HIS A 152 -15.81 1.45 -0.19
N VAL A 153 -15.06 0.93 -1.17
CA VAL A 153 -13.97 -0.02 -0.95
C VAL A 153 -12.72 0.42 -1.69
N ASN A 154 -11.61 0.46 -0.98
CA ASN A 154 -10.27 0.66 -1.52
C ASN A 154 -9.30 -0.23 -0.73
N LEU A 155 -8.64 -1.15 -1.40
CA LEU A 155 -7.75 -2.12 -0.75
C LEU A 155 -6.33 -1.95 -1.29
N THR A 156 -5.34 -2.06 -0.41
CA THR A 156 -3.92 -2.09 -0.80
C THR A 156 -3.12 -2.99 0.13
N ASN A 157 -1.92 -3.36 -0.30
CA ASN A 157 -0.92 -4.02 0.54
C ASN A 157 0.19 -3.03 0.87
N HIS A 158 0.46 -2.85 2.17
CA HIS A 158 1.39 -1.86 2.70
C HIS A 158 2.79 -2.44 2.94
N SER A 159 3.36 -3.09 1.92
CA SER A 159 4.72 -3.65 2.01
C SER A 159 5.78 -2.58 1.84
N TYR A 160 6.78 -2.62 2.71
CA TYR A 160 7.96 -1.75 2.68
C TYR A 160 9.10 -2.48 1.95
N TRP A 161 9.33 -2.10 0.71
CA TRP A 161 10.38 -2.66 -0.14
C TRP A 161 11.75 -2.09 0.23
N ASN A 162 12.72 -2.99 0.36
CA ASN A 162 14.13 -2.67 0.51
C ASN A 162 14.95 -3.73 -0.22
N LEU A 163 15.59 -3.35 -1.32
CA LEU A 163 16.34 -4.28 -2.17
C LEU A 163 17.83 -4.38 -1.80
N ASN A 164 18.26 -3.76 -0.70
CA ASN A 164 19.62 -3.95 -0.17
C ASN A 164 19.83 -5.41 0.27
N LEU A 165 21.04 -5.91 0.15
CA LEU A 165 21.43 -7.20 0.76
C LEU A 165 21.41 -7.06 2.30
N ASN A 166 21.95 -5.96 2.83
CA ASN A 166 21.82 -5.64 4.25
C ASN A 166 20.56 -4.82 4.53
N LYS A 167 19.60 -5.38 5.26
CA LYS A 167 18.32 -4.73 5.57
C LYS A 167 18.40 -3.58 6.57
N LYS A 168 19.54 -3.38 7.23
CA LYS A 168 19.78 -2.20 8.08
C LYS A 168 20.07 -0.94 7.26
N ASN A 169 20.40 -1.06 5.96
CA ASN A 169 20.62 0.09 5.10
C ASN A 169 19.31 0.75 4.72
N ASP A 170 19.35 2.06 4.52
CA ASP A 170 18.24 2.85 3.99
C ASP A 170 18.02 2.64 2.48
N ILE A 171 17.01 3.32 1.93
CA ILE A 171 16.64 3.22 0.51
C ILE A 171 17.35 4.26 -0.38
N PHE A 172 18.33 5.00 0.10
CA PHE A 172 18.90 6.13 -0.64
C PHE A 172 19.69 5.72 -1.88
N ASN A 173 20.19 4.49 -1.94
CA ASN A 173 20.86 3.94 -3.12
C ASN A 173 19.91 3.23 -4.11
N HIS A 174 18.59 3.38 -3.93
CA HIS A 174 17.61 2.86 -4.89
C HIS A 174 17.27 3.90 -5.95
N ASP A 175 17.01 3.41 -7.17
CA ASP A 175 16.45 4.17 -8.27
C ASP A 175 15.01 3.74 -8.50
N LEU A 176 14.12 4.71 -8.64
CA LEU A 176 12.68 4.51 -8.87
C LEU A 176 12.27 5.11 -10.20
N LYS A 177 11.40 4.38 -10.92
CA LYS A 177 10.63 4.86 -12.08
C LYS A 177 9.15 4.63 -11.82
N ILE A 178 8.30 5.62 -12.10
CA ILE A 178 6.83 5.53 -12.01
C ILE A 178 6.23 5.95 -13.35
N ASN A 179 5.30 5.16 -13.86
CA ASN A 179 4.57 5.44 -15.09
C ASN A 179 3.41 6.42 -14.84
N ALA A 180 3.74 7.64 -14.46
CA ALA A 180 2.76 8.67 -14.14
C ALA A 180 3.24 10.05 -14.60
N ASN A 181 2.37 10.78 -15.31
CA ASN A 181 2.57 12.17 -15.68
C ASN A 181 2.02 13.14 -14.62
N GLN A 182 1.24 12.63 -13.68
CA GLN A 182 0.49 13.43 -12.72
C GLN A 182 0.48 12.77 -11.34
N TYR A 183 0.24 13.60 -10.32
CA TYR A 183 0.05 13.17 -8.94
C TYR A 183 -1.08 13.98 -8.27
N LEU A 184 -1.64 13.45 -7.19
CA LEU A 184 -2.65 14.15 -6.41
C LEU A 184 -2.00 15.19 -5.50
N GLU A 185 -2.46 16.45 -5.58
CA GLU A 185 -2.08 17.45 -4.60
C GLU A 185 -2.71 17.11 -3.25
N VAL A 186 -1.94 17.25 -2.19
CA VAL A 186 -2.40 17.04 -0.81
C VAL A 186 -2.24 18.33 0.01
N ASN A 187 -3.10 18.49 1.01
CA ASN A 187 -2.97 19.53 2.02
C ASN A 187 -1.97 19.13 3.13
N ASN A 188 -1.85 19.97 4.16
CA ASN A 188 -0.95 19.74 5.30
C ASN A 188 -1.29 18.50 6.15
N TYR A 189 -2.47 17.92 5.97
CA TYR A 189 -2.92 16.68 6.62
C TYR A 189 -2.79 15.46 5.70
N LEU A 190 -2.06 15.59 4.57
CA LEU A 190 -1.89 14.56 3.55
C LEU A 190 -3.22 14.06 2.96
N ILE A 191 -4.23 14.93 2.92
CA ILE A 191 -5.53 14.66 2.31
C ILE A 191 -5.53 15.27 0.90
N PRO A 192 -5.91 14.52 -0.15
CA PRO A 192 -6.05 15.06 -1.50
C PRO A 192 -7.01 16.25 -1.55
N THR A 193 -6.58 17.35 -2.18
CA THR A 193 -7.38 18.57 -2.36
C THR A 193 -8.37 18.45 -3.52
N GLY A 194 -8.28 17.40 -4.29
CA GLY A 194 -8.96 17.24 -5.56
C GLY A 194 -8.17 17.74 -6.76
N LYS A 195 -7.14 18.56 -6.60
CA LYS A 195 -6.29 19.00 -7.70
C LYS A 195 -5.32 17.89 -8.10
N ILE A 196 -5.17 17.73 -9.42
CA ILE A 196 -4.20 16.81 -10.02
C ILE A 196 -3.12 17.67 -10.67
N LYS A 197 -1.86 17.47 -10.27
CA LYS A 197 -0.70 18.24 -10.72
C LYS A 197 0.22 17.45 -11.64
N SER A 198 0.82 18.12 -12.61
CA SER A 198 1.89 17.53 -13.42
C SER A 198 3.14 17.25 -12.59
N VAL A 199 3.81 16.13 -12.88
CA VAL A 199 5.12 15.82 -12.30
C VAL A 199 6.24 16.61 -12.99
N SER A 200 5.99 17.15 -14.18
CA SER A 200 6.99 17.83 -15.02
C SER A 200 7.66 18.96 -14.25
N ASN A 201 8.97 19.10 -14.37
CA ASN A 201 9.78 20.13 -13.73
C ASN A 201 9.65 20.18 -12.19
N SER A 202 9.26 19.05 -11.57
CA SER A 202 9.10 18.95 -10.12
C SER A 202 9.98 17.87 -9.50
N ILE A 203 10.12 17.93 -8.18
CA ILE A 203 10.80 16.89 -7.39
C ILE A 203 10.07 15.54 -7.51
N ASN A 204 8.78 15.55 -7.83
CA ASN A 204 7.93 14.37 -7.95
C ASN A 204 8.06 13.66 -9.31
N ASP A 205 8.94 14.13 -10.22
CA ASP A 205 9.11 13.50 -11.54
C ASP A 205 9.96 12.23 -11.44
N PHE A 206 9.30 11.07 -11.48
CA PHE A 206 9.89 9.74 -11.57
C PHE A 206 9.61 9.04 -12.92
N ARG A 207 9.25 9.76 -13.98
CA ARG A 207 9.00 9.17 -15.31
C ARG A 207 10.21 8.44 -15.89
N LYS A 208 11.42 8.87 -15.51
CA LYS A 208 12.69 8.19 -15.74
C LYS A 208 13.26 7.70 -14.42
N TYR A 209 14.13 6.69 -14.45
CA TYR A 209 14.82 6.25 -13.24
C TYR A 209 15.52 7.42 -12.55
N SER A 210 15.16 7.65 -11.31
CA SER A 210 15.69 8.72 -10.48
C SER A 210 16.11 8.16 -9.13
N ASN A 211 17.27 8.58 -8.65
CA ASN A 211 17.78 8.17 -7.34
C ASN A 211 16.93 8.76 -6.21
N ILE A 212 16.41 7.90 -5.35
CA ILE A 212 15.50 8.27 -4.25
C ILE A 212 16.22 9.16 -3.24
N GLY A 213 17.44 8.79 -2.83
CA GLY A 213 18.22 9.55 -1.85
C GLY A 213 18.52 10.98 -2.30
N LYS A 214 18.91 11.17 -3.58
CA LYS A 214 19.12 12.51 -4.16
C LYS A 214 17.84 13.34 -4.13
N LYS A 215 16.70 12.76 -4.50
CA LYS A 215 15.40 13.46 -4.48
C LYS A 215 14.92 13.78 -3.06
N ILE A 216 15.12 12.91 -2.08
CA ILE A 216 14.81 13.18 -0.68
C ILE A 216 15.64 14.35 -0.16
N LYS A 217 16.96 14.36 -0.42
CA LYS A 217 17.86 15.48 -0.04
C LYS A 217 17.42 16.79 -0.69
N LEU A 218 17.09 16.82 -1.98
CA LEU A 218 16.59 18.00 -2.68
C LEU A 218 15.25 18.49 -2.11
N ASN A 219 14.35 17.57 -1.73
CA ASN A 219 13.08 17.91 -1.10
C ASN A 219 13.29 18.55 0.28
N PHE A 220 14.26 18.06 1.04
CA PHE A 220 14.64 18.66 2.31
C PHE A 220 15.11 20.11 2.14
N LEU A 221 16.04 20.38 1.23
CA LEU A 221 16.56 21.72 0.98
C LEU A 221 15.48 22.72 0.53
N LYS A 222 14.49 22.28 -0.25
CA LYS A 222 13.36 23.12 -0.66
C LYS A 222 12.37 23.40 0.48
N LYS A 223 12.18 22.47 1.41
CA LYS A 223 11.25 22.60 2.55
C LYS A 223 11.81 23.47 3.66
N VAL A 224 13.13 23.49 3.91
CA VAL A 224 13.78 24.34 4.92
C VAL A 224 13.47 25.83 4.71
N LYS A 225 13.13 26.26 3.48
CA LYS A 225 12.71 27.63 3.18
C LYS A 225 11.21 27.94 3.45
N LYS A 226 10.36 26.95 3.83
CA LYS A 226 8.88 27.14 3.87
C LYS A 226 8.12 26.21 4.83
N ILE A 227 8.48 26.05 6.10
CA ILE A 227 7.81 25.01 6.93
C ILE A 227 7.04 25.58 8.11
N SER A 228 5.75 25.20 8.18
CA SER A 228 4.98 25.14 9.42
C SER A 228 5.50 23.94 10.26
N LYS A 229 5.55 24.09 11.59
CA LYS A 229 6.14 23.16 12.58
C LYS A 229 5.62 21.71 12.58
N THR A 230 4.62 21.35 11.76
CA THR A 230 3.87 20.09 11.88
C THR A 230 4.30 18.97 10.92
N ILE A 231 5.04 19.26 9.84
CA ILE A 231 5.50 18.24 8.87
C ILE A 231 7.01 18.38 8.66
N ASN A 232 7.78 17.96 9.65
CA ASN A 232 9.24 17.99 9.63
C ASN A 232 9.85 16.76 8.92
N GLN A 233 9.27 16.32 7.77
CA GLN A 233 9.66 15.08 7.12
C GLN A 233 9.94 15.30 5.63
N SER A 234 11.18 15.07 5.25
CA SER A 234 11.71 15.24 3.88
C SER A 234 11.55 14.01 3.01
N GLY A 235 10.36 13.37 3.03
CA GLY A 235 10.09 12.17 2.23
C GLY A 235 8.96 12.38 1.23
N PHE A 236 8.63 11.30 0.52
CA PHE A 236 7.46 11.23 -0.34
C PHE A 236 6.32 10.52 0.40
N ASP A 237 5.12 11.07 0.29
CA ASP A 237 3.86 10.46 0.73
C ASP A 237 2.75 11.00 -0.20
N LEU A 238 2.72 10.48 -1.44
CA LEU A 238 1.92 11.01 -2.53
C LEU A 238 1.33 9.89 -3.38
N THR A 239 0.08 10.06 -3.82
CA THR A 239 -0.55 9.20 -4.82
C THR A 239 -0.25 9.71 -6.23
N TYR A 240 0.37 8.88 -7.04
CA TYR A 240 0.58 9.10 -8.48
C TYR A 240 -0.60 8.57 -9.27
N VAL A 241 -1.02 9.33 -10.29
CA VAL A 241 -2.05 8.93 -11.26
C VAL A 241 -1.39 8.12 -12.35
N ILE A 242 -1.66 6.82 -12.40
CA ILE A 242 -1.01 5.92 -13.35
C ILE A 242 -1.53 6.18 -14.77
N ASN A 243 -0.59 6.37 -15.69
CA ASN A 243 -0.92 6.43 -17.11
C ASN A 243 -1.49 5.09 -17.56
N LYS A 244 -2.72 5.10 -18.09
CA LYS A 244 -3.33 3.88 -18.63
C LYS A 244 -2.50 3.36 -19.79
N LYS A 245 -2.05 2.10 -19.70
CA LYS A 245 -1.38 1.37 -20.77
C LYS A 245 -1.91 -0.04 -20.86
N ILE A 246 -1.80 -0.63 -22.04
CA ILE A 246 -2.22 -2.01 -22.32
C ILE A 246 -1.47 -3.02 -21.41
N ASP A 247 -0.21 -2.75 -21.05
CA ASP A 247 0.66 -3.64 -20.29
C ASP A 247 0.51 -3.54 -18.76
N TYR A 248 -0.34 -2.62 -18.26
CA TYR A 248 -0.56 -2.38 -16.82
C TYR A 248 0.69 -1.99 -16.03
N PHE A 249 1.77 -1.55 -16.66
CA PHE A 249 3.00 -1.16 -15.98
C PHE A 249 2.79 0.07 -15.09
N VAL A 250 3.18 -0.04 -13.80
CA VAL A 250 3.00 0.99 -12.76
C VAL A 250 4.33 1.63 -12.39
N ALA A 251 5.30 0.81 -11.95
CA ALA A 251 6.57 1.31 -11.43
C ALA A 251 7.68 0.27 -11.54
N SER A 252 8.91 0.73 -11.43
CA SER A 252 10.08 -0.14 -11.32
C SER A 252 11.04 0.42 -10.28
N LEU A 253 11.39 -0.40 -9.31
CA LEU A 253 12.38 -0.14 -8.27
C LEU A 253 13.61 -0.98 -8.54
N LYS A 254 14.81 -0.40 -8.52
CA LYS A 254 16.07 -1.13 -8.60
C LYS A 254 17.07 -0.63 -7.57
N ASN A 255 17.90 -1.51 -7.09
CA ASN A 255 19.01 -1.16 -6.21
C ASN A 255 20.32 -1.26 -6.99
N ARG A 256 21.19 -0.27 -6.83
CA ARG A 256 22.45 -0.17 -7.60
C ARG A 256 23.47 -1.22 -7.19
N ASP A 257 23.53 -1.54 -5.90
CA ASP A 257 24.56 -2.42 -5.34
C ASP A 257 24.17 -3.88 -5.48
N SER A 258 22.95 -4.25 -5.05
CA SER A 258 22.46 -5.63 -5.12
C SER A 258 22.13 -6.10 -6.54
N LYS A 259 21.97 -5.16 -7.48
CA LYS A 259 21.47 -5.37 -8.86
C LYS A 259 20.06 -5.95 -8.93
N ILE A 260 19.35 -6.00 -7.82
CA ILE A 260 17.97 -6.48 -7.76
C ILE A 260 17.02 -5.42 -8.31
N LYS A 261 16.05 -5.88 -9.09
CA LYS A 261 14.99 -5.06 -9.69
C LYS A 261 13.63 -5.67 -9.41
N VAL A 262 12.65 -4.83 -9.10
CA VAL A 262 11.24 -5.20 -8.92
C VAL A 262 10.38 -4.33 -9.83
N ASP A 263 9.74 -4.94 -10.82
CA ASP A 263 8.78 -4.28 -11.69
C ASP A 263 7.35 -4.52 -11.16
N VAL A 264 6.55 -3.46 -11.06
CA VAL A 264 5.19 -3.45 -10.51
C VAL A 264 4.18 -3.21 -11.62
N TYR A 265 3.14 -4.05 -11.67
CA TYR A 265 2.02 -3.96 -12.62
C TYR A 265 0.70 -4.02 -11.85
N SER A 266 -0.32 -3.26 -12.28
CA SER A 266 -1.65 -3.28 -11.67
C SER A 266 -2.71 -2.70 -12.60
N ASP A 267 -3.95 -3.15 -12.43
CA ASP A 267 -5.15 -2.59 -13.06
C ASP A 267 -5.76 -1.41 -12.28
N LEU A 268 -5.18 -1.07 -11.13
CA LEU A 268 -5.62 0.04 -10.28
C LEU A 268 -5.13 1.42 -10.80
N PRO A 269 -5.89 2.50 -10.58
CA PRO A 269 -5.64 3.80 -11.20
C PRO A 269 -4.49 4.61 -10.58
N GLY A 270 -4.03 4.24 -9.40
CA GLY A 270 -3.01 4.98 -8.68
C GLY A 270 -1.99 4.10 -7.98
N VAL A 271 -0.86 4.71 -7.64
CA VAL A 271 0.14 4.15 -6.73
C VAL A 271 0.55 5.18 -5.70
N GLN A 272 0.43 4.82 -4.41
CA GLN A 272 1.00 5.61 -3.33
C GLN A 272 2.50 5.31 -3.22
N LEU A 273 3.31 6.34 -3.31
CA LEU A 273 4.72 6.30 -2.95
C LEU A 273 4.88 6.84 -1.53
N TYR A 274 5.31 5.99 -0.61
CA TYR A 274 5.67 6.37 0.75
C TYR A 274 7.10 5.93 1.07
N THR A 275 7.97 6.88 1.41
CA THR A 275 9.41 6.62 1.65
C THR A 275 9.74 6.38 3.12
N SER A 276 8.76 5.98 3.92
CA SER A 276 8.89 5.57 5.33
C SER A 276 9.59 6.55 6.26
N GLN A 277 9.53 7.84 5.98
CA GLN A 277 10.17 8.89 6.78
C GLN A 277 9.70 8.93 8.24
N SER A 278 8.51 8.39 8.55
CA SER A 278 7.95 8.30 9.91
C SER A 278 8.09 6.92 10.53
N LEU A 279 8.70 5.96 9.81
CA LEU A 279 8.80 4.58 10.28
C LEU A 279 9.71 4.50 11.50
N LYS A 280 9.14 4.06 12.62
CA LYS A 280 9.92 3.78 13.84
C LYS A 280 9.24 2.67 14.63
N TYR A 281 9.85 1.51 14.68
CA TYR A 281 9.32 0.37 15.43
C TYR A 281 10.38 -0.25 16.32
N LYS A 282 10.30 0.02 17.63
CA LYS A 282 11.28 -0.42 18.63
C LYS A 282 12.70 -0.04 18.17
N LYS A 283 13.72 -0.91 18.36
CA LYS A 283 15.07 -0.75 17.78
C LYS A 283 15.27 -1.56 16.48
N LYS A 284 14.17 -1.85 15.73
CA LYS A 284 14.17 -2.77 14.59
C LYS A 284 13.94 -2.11 13.24
N LEU A 285 13.07 -1.11 13.19
CA LEU A 285 12.78 -0.36 11.98
C LEU A 285 13.01 1.13 12.21
N PHE A 286 13.57 1.78 11.17
CA PHE A 286 14.03 3.16 11.20
C PHE A 286 13.48 3.93 9.99
N PRO A 287 13.45 5.29 10.06
CA PRO A 287 13.10 6.12 8.93
C PRO A 287 13.91 5.78 7.68
N TYR A 288 13.27 5.84 6.52
CA TYR A 288 13.86 5.56 5.20
C TYR A 288 14.42 4.15 4.99
N GLN A 289 14.12 3.20 5.86
CA GLN A 289 14.60 1.83 5.71
C GLN A 289 13.87 1.03 4.63
N GLY A 290 12.69 1.48 4.20
CA GLY A 290 11.91 0.87 3.13
C GLY A 290 11.06 1.88 2.41
N LEU A 291 10.52 1.50 1.27
CA LEU A 291 9.51 2.30 0.56
C LEU A 291 8.29 1.47 0.19
N CYS A 292 7.12 2.10 0.21
CA CYS A 292 5.88 1.48 -0.22
C CYS A 292 5.52 1.93 -1.64
N LEU A 293 5.06 0.96 -2.44
CA LEU A 293 4.44 1.16 -3.75
C LEU A 293 3.05 0.51 -3.67
N GLU A 294 2.09 1.27 -3.15
CA GLU A 294 0.76 0.77 -2.83
C GLU A 294 -0.17 1.06 -4.01
N THR A 295 -0.42 0.06 -4.83
CA THR A 295 -1.41 0.19 -5.90
C THR A 295 -2.81 0.22 -5.29
N GLN A 296 -3.61 1.23 -5.65
CA GLN A 296 -4.91 1.50 -5.02
C GLN A 296 -5.76 2.46 -5.84
N PHE A 297 -7.03 2.63 -5.46
CA PHE A 297 -7.80 3.81 -5.83
C PHE A 297 -7.27 5.04 -5.07
N PHE A 298 -7.74 6.22 -5.49
CA PHE A 298 -7.30 7.47 -4.88
C PHE A 298 -7.86 7.62 -3.46
N PRO A 299 -7.03 8.02 -2.47
CA PRO A 299 -7.53 8.47 -1.18
C PRO A 299 -8.53 9.62 -1.37
N GLU A 300 -9.45 9.80 -0.42
CA GLU A 300 -10.52 10.82 -0.45
C GLU A 300 -11.52 10.67 -1.62
N ALA A 301 -11.43 9.64 -2.46
CA ALA A 301 -12.34 9.41 -3.59
C ALA A 301 -13.84 9.41 -3.19
N PRO A 302 -14.26 8.96 -1.99
CA PRO A 302 -15.65 9.08 -1.58
C PRO A 302 -16.20 10.53 -1.56
N ASN A 303 -15.35 11.53 -1.36
CA ASN A 303 -15.71 12.93 -1.24
C ASN A 303 -15.33 13.79 -2.46
N ILE A 304 -14.60 13.24 -3.43
CA ILE A 304 -14.14 13.96 -4.63
C ILE A 304 -14.70 13.30 -5.90
N LYS A 305 -15.82 13.80 -6.40
CA LYS A 305 -16.60 13.22 -7.51
C LYS A 305 -15.78 12.95 -8.79
N LYS A 306 -14.76 13.76 -9.10
CA LYS A 306 -13.92 13.61 -10.29
C LYS A 306 -12.88 12.51 -10.19
N PHE A 307 -12.67 11.91 -8.99
CA PHE A 307 -11.78 10.77 -8.83
C PHE A 307 -12.46 9.48 -9.29
N PRO A 308 -11.69 8.47 -9.72
CA PRO A 308 -12.23 7.15 -10.03
C PRO A 308 -13.07 6.63 -8.87
N SER A 309 -14.30 6.20 -9.18
CA SER A 309 -15.26 5.77 -8.16
C SER A 309 -14.78 4.53 -7.42
N THR A 310 -14.83 4.58 -6.10
CA THR A 310 -14.62 3.43 -5.19
C THR A 310 -15.95 2.82 -4.72
N LEU A 311 -17.08 3.32 -5.25
CA LEU A 311 -18.40 2.86 -4.87
C LEU A 311 -18.66 1.45 -5.42
N THR A 312 -18.90 0.52 -4.52
CA THR A 312 -19.15 -0.89 -4.80
C THR A 312 -20.65 -1.11 -4.90
N LYS A 313 -21.16 -1.52 -6.07
CA LYS A 313 -22.57 -1.87 -6.29
C LYS A 313 -22.91 -3.16 -5.55
N PRO A 314 -24.15 -3.30 -4.99
CA PRO A 314 -24.59 -4.54 -4.36
C PRO A 314 -24.45 -5.74 -5.29
N HIS A 315 -24.08 -6.87 -4.72
CA HIS A 315 -23.99 -8.18 -5.38
C HIS A 315 -23.08 -8.25 -6.62
N LYS A 316 -22.31 -7.18 -6.91
CA LYS A 316 -21.29 -7.19 -7.97
C LYS A 316 -19.96 -7.64 -7.41
N LEU A 317 -19.32 -8.60 -8.09
CA LEU A 317 -17.97 -9.06 -7.78
C LEU A 317 -16.95 -8.10 -8.42
N TYR A 318 -16.06 -7.56 -7.61
CA TYR A 318 -14.92 -6.74 -8.04
C TYR A 318 -13.63 -7.53 -7.89
N LYS A 319 -12.71 -7.38 -8.84
CA LYS A 319 -11.41 -8.05 -8.85
C LYS A 319 -10.35 -7.07 -9.28
N TYR A 320 -9.25 -7.02 -8.52
CA TYR A 320 -8.07 -6.21 -8.84
C TYR A 320 -6.80 -7.00 -8.56
N PHE A 321 -5.72 -6.66 -9.24
CA PHE A 321 -4.43 -7.31 -9.04
C PHE A 321 -3.27 -6.32 -8.93
N THR A 322 -2.24 -6.76 -8.24
CA THR A 322 -0.88 -6.23 -8.31
C THR A 322 0.04 -7.39 -8.61
N LYS A 323 0.88 -7.24 -9.63
CA LYS A 323 1.91 -8.21 -10.01
C LYS A 323 3.29 -7.59 -9.80
N PHE A 324 4.15 -8.32 -9.16
CA PHE A 324 5.57 -7.99 -9.00
C PHE A 324 6.40 -8.99 -9.81
N ILE A 325 7.32 -8.49 -10.65
CA ILE A 325 8.31 -9.30 -11.34
C ILE A 325 9.67 -9.00 -10.71
N ILE A 326 10.31 -10.04 -10.19
CA ILE A 326 11.59 -9.93 -9.49
C ILE A 326 12.70 -10.45 -10.42
N LYS A 327 13.73 -9.62 -10.57
CA LYS A 327 14.88 -9.87 -11.47
C LYS A 327 16.16 -9.51 -10.77
#